data_214f71bc86619d1a9c64b8d13f769f9c
#
_entry.id   214f71bc86619d1a9c64b8d13f769f9c
#
_cell.length_a   1.000
_cell.length_b   1.000
_cell.length_c   1.000
_cell.angle_alpha   90.00
_cell.angle_beta   90.00
_cell.angle_gamma   90.00
#
_symmetry.space_group_name_H-M   'P 1'
#
loop_
_entity.id
_entity.type
_entity.pdbx_description
1 polymer ?
#
loop_
_entity_poly.entity_id
_entity_poly.type
_entity_poly.pdbx_seq_one_letter_code
_entity_poly.pdbx_strand_id
1 'polypeptide(L)'
;EKGPVRRVVLIVHGLGEHMGRYDALALRLNGWGFAVRGYDQHGHGRSDGKPGTLPTDTRLLDDLAEMLDDTRERVCHGAPLVLLGHSMGGLVAARLVALGMRPVDALVLSSPALDPGLNAVQKLLLATLPRFAPNLCVSNGLDANYLSHDAAVVQAYRDDPLCHDRVSGRLARFIADGGPAVVAQAARWTVPT
;
A
#
# COMPACT_ATOMS: atom_id res chain seq x y z
N GLU A 1 -11.22 -6.68 -30.43
CA GLU A 1 -9.86 -6.13 -30.26
C GLU A 1 -9.91 -5.03 -29.23
N LYS A 2 -9.13 -5.17 -28.14
CA LYS A 2 -8.96 -4.09 -27.17
C LYS A 2 -8.11 -3.02 -27.85
N GLY A 3 -8.63 -1.80 -27.92
CA GLY A 3 -7.88 -0.64 -28.45
C GLY A 3 -6.57 -0.40 -27.69
N PRO A 4 -5.69 0.49 -28.18
CA PRO A 4 -4.41 0.75 -27.55
C PRO A 4 -4.62 1.22 -26.09
N VAL A 5 -3.79 0.72 -25.17
CA VAL A 5 -3.78 1.13 -23.77
C VAL A 5 -3.51 2.63 -23.70
N ARG A 6 -4.46 3.39 -23.19
CA ARG A 6 -4.36 4.85 -23.12
C ARG A 6 -3.71 5.34 -21.83
N ARG A 7 -3.89 4.62 -20.75
CA ARG A 7 -3.36 4.92 -19.39
C ARG A 7 -3.25 3.64 -18.61
N VAL A 8 -2.33 3.60 -17.66
CA VAL A 8 -2.11 2.45 -16.77
C VAL A 8 -2.33 2.88 -15.35
N VAL A 9 -2.97 2.04 -14.53
CA VAL A 9 -3.07 2.22 -13.08
C VAL A 9 -2.36 1.05 -12.42
N LEU A 10 -1.39 1.35 -11.55
CA LEU A 10 -0.81 0.40 -10.62
C LEU A 10 -1.45 0.62 -9.24
N ILE A 11 -2.10 -0.42 -8.69
CA ILE A 11 -2.78 -0.37 -7.39
C ILE A 11 -1.89 -0.98 -6.32
N VAL A 12 -1.80 -0.30 -5.16
CA VAL A 12 -1.10 -0.75 -3.95
C VAL A 12 -2.11 -0.84 -2.80
N HIS A 13 -2.36 -2.06 -2.35
CA HIS A 13 -3.37 -2.37 -1.32
C HIS A 13 -2.95 -1.98 0.09
N GLY A 14 -3.87 -2.02 1.06
CA GLY A 14 -3.67 -1.68 2.46
C GLY A 14 -3.07 -2.79 3.33
N LEU A 15 -2.96 -2.52 4.63
CA LEU A 15 -2.49 -3.48 5.64
C LEU A 15 -3.52 -4.58 5.85
N GLY A 16 -3.06 -5.84 5.90
CA GLY A 16 -3.88 -6.98 6.26
C GLY A 16 -4.89 -7.42 5.19
N GLU A 17 -4.73 -6.94 3.96
CA GLU A 17 -5.55 -7.30 2.81
C GLU A 17 -4.68 -7.73 1.60
N HIS A 18 -5.28 -7.88 0.42
CA HIS A 18 -4.59 -8.32 -0.80
C HIS A 18 -5.24 -7.74 -2.06
N MET A 19 -4.55 -7.87 -3.21
CA MET A 19 -4.99 -7.27 -4.49
C MET A 19 -6.33 -7.79 -5.00
N GLY A 20 -6.71 -9.04 -4.72
CA GLY A 20 -8.00 -9.60 -5.18
C GLY A 20 -9.22 -8.82 -4.68
N ARG A 21 -9.09 -8.04 -3.60
CA ARG A 21 -10.16 -7.17 -3.11
C ARG A 21 -10.45 -5.96 -4.00
N TYR A 22 -9.57 -5.67 -4.94
CA TYR A 22 -9.68 -4.54 -5.87
C TYR A 22 -10.24 -4.91 -7.24
N ASP A 23 -10.71 -6.16 -7.44
CA ASP A 23 -11.22 -6.63 -8.73
C ASP A 23 -12.37 -5.76 -9.25
N ALA A 24 -13.31 -5.38 -8.39
CA ALA A 24 -14.42 -4.51 -8.79
C ALA A 24 -13.95 -3.12 -9.24
N LEU A 25 -12.97 -2.54 -8.56
CA LEU A 25 -12.34 -1.28 -8.96
C LEU A 25 -11.58 -1.44 -10.28
N ALA A 26 -10.82 -2.52 -10.42
CA ALA A 26 -10.06 -2.81 -11.63
C ALA A 26 -10.98 -2.97 -12.85
N LEU A 27 -12.08 -3.68 -12.71
CA LEU A 27 -13.08 -3.83 -13.77
C LEU A 27 -13.71 -2.47 -14.17
N ARG A 28 -13.99 -1.60 -13.20
CA ARG A 28 -14.51 -0.26 -13.48
C ARG A 28 -13.49 0.61 -14.20
N LEU A 29 -12.24 0.61 -13.76
CA LEU A 29 -11.15 1.32 -14.42
C LEU A 29 -10.90 0.79 -15.85
N ASN A 30 -10.96 -0.53 -16.04
CA ASN A 30 -10.89 -1.13 -17.36
C ASN A 30 -12.03 -0.65 -18.28
N GLY A 31 -13.26 -0.51 -17.74
CA GLY A 31 -14.40 0.06 -18.46
C GLY A 31 -14.17 1.52 -18.90
N TRP A 32 -13.29 2.25 -18.23
CA TRP A 32 -12.89 3.60 -18.57
C TRP A 32 -11.63 3.65 -19.47
N GLY A 33 -11.13 2.51 -19.91
CA GLY A 33 -10.00 2.40 -20.84
C GLY A 33 -8.63 2.41 -20.19
N PHE A 34 -8.54 2.19 -18.86
CA PHE A 34 -7.27 1.99 -18.19
C PHE A 34 -6.86 0.51 -18.24
N ALA A 35 -5.58 0.23 -18.43
CA ALA A 35 -5.01 -1.04 -18.04
C ALA A 35 -4.72 -1.00 -16.53
N VAL A 36 -5.08 -2.05 -15.80
CA VAL A 36 -4.90 -2.10 -14.35
C VAL A 36 -3.95 -3.23 -13.98
N ARG A 37 -3.00 -2.91 -13.12
CA ARG A 37 -2.11 -3.87 -12.47
C ARG A 37 -2.14 -3.67 -10.96
N GLY A 38 -1.73 -4.71 -10.26
CA GLY A 38 -1.50 -4.69 -8.83
C GLY A 38 -0.73 -5.93 -8.42
N TYR A 39 -0.29 -5.97 -7.18
CA TYR A 39 0.50 -7.06 -6.62
C TYR A 39 0.19 -7.18 -5.12
N ASP A 40 0.38 -8.37 -4.59
CA ASP A 40 0.34 -8.57 -3.15
C ASP A 40 1.68 -8.14 -2.55
N GLN A 41 1.66 -7.19 -1.62
CA GLN A 41 2.86 -6.69 -0.96
C GLN A 41 3.47 -7.80 -0.08
N HIS A 42 4.78 -7.73 0.18
CA HIS A 42 5.45 -8.70 1.05
C HIS A 42 4.70 -8.89 2.39
N GLY A 43 4.51 -10.15 2.80
CA GLY A 43 3.76 -10.50 4.00
C GLY A 43 2.24 -10.33 3.90
N HIS A 44 1.70 -10.24 2.67
CA HIS A 44 0.27 -10.11 2.41
C HIS A 44 -0.17 -11.02 1.26
N GLY A 45 -1.46 -11.41 1.27
CA GLY A 45 -2.06 -12.18 0.21
C GLY A 45 -1.30 -13.45 -0.11
N ARG A 46 -0.89 -13.62 -1.37
CA ARG A 46 -0.12 -14.76 -1.89
C ARG A 46 1.37 -14.47 -2.05
N SER A 47 1.82 -13.28 -1.64
CA SER A 47 3.23 -12.93 -1.68
C SER A 47 4.02 -13.65 -0.59
N ASP A 48 5.35 -13.67 -0.74
CA ASP A 48 6.25 -14.24 0.23
C ASP A 48 6.21 -13.51 1.59
N GLY A 49 6.71 -14.21 2.61
CA GLY A 49 6.82 -13.69 3.97
C GLY A 49 5.70 -14.13 4.89
N LYS A 50 5.95 -14.02 6.21
CA LYS A 50 4.92 -14.27 7.21
C LYS A 50 3.97 -13.07 7.27
N PRO A 51 2.67 -13.27 7.57
CA PRO A 51 1.70 -12.19 7.66
C PRO A 51 2.18 -10.99 8.49
N GLY A 52 2.16 -9.79 7.87
CA GLY A 52 2.53 -8.53 8.50
C GLY A 52 4.00 -8.35 8.85
N THR A 53 4.91 -9.16 8.30
CA THR A 53 6.36 -9.02 8.54
C THR A 53 7.06 -8.32 7.37
N LEU A 54 8.22 -7.71 7.65
CA LEU A 54 9.14 -7.17 6.66
C LEU A 54 10.55 -7.69 6.93
N PRO A 55 11.29 -8.14 5.90
CA PRO A 55 12.70 -8.53 6.05
C PRO A 55 13.62 -7.33 6.26
N THR A 56 13.33 -6.20 5.59
CA THR A 56 14.08 -4.94 5.67
C THR A 56 13.14 -3.75 5.87
N ASP A 57 13.67 -2.61 6.26
CA ASP A 57 12.90 -1.38 6.45
C ASP A 57 12.46 -0.74 5.12
N THR A 58 13.09 -1.14 4.00
CA THR A 58 12.82 -0.62 2.65
C THR A 58 11.99 -1.55 1.78
N ARG A 59 11.73 -2.80 2.22
CA ARG A 59 11.14 -3.85 1.40
C ARG A 59 9.91 -3.41 0.60
N LEU A 60 8.96 -2.71 1.22
CA LEU A 60 7.74 -2.28 0.52
C LEU A 60 8.02 -1.23 -0.56
N LEU A 61 9.03 -0.37 -0.35
CA LEU A 61 9.44 0.64 -1.32
C LEU A 61 10.21 0.00 -2.48
N ASP A 62 11.07 -0.96 -2.17
CA ASP A 62 11.87 -1.69 -3.18
C ASP A 62 10.94 -2.50 -4.07
N ASP A 63 9.98 -3.25 -3.50
CA ASP A 63 8.98 -4.00 -4.24
C ASP A 63 8.13 -3.10 -5.14
N LEU A 64 7.68 -1.94 -4.63
CA LEU A 64 6.92 -1.00 -5.44
C LEU A 64 7.75 -0.41 -6.58
N ALA A 65 9.03 -0.11 -6.34
CA ALA A 65 9.93 0.38 -7.38
C ALA A 65 10.11 -0.67 -8.50
N GLU A 66 10.33 -1.93 -8.15
CA GLU A 66 10.41 -3.04 -9.11
C GLU A 66 9.10 -3.22 -9.90
N MET A 67 7.95 -3.15 -9.21
CA MET A 67 6.65 -3.25 -9.86
C MET A 67 6.36 -2.08 -10.81
N LEU A 68 6.83 -0.87 -10.50
CA LEU A 68 6.73 0.27 -11.41
C LEU A 68 7.60 0.07 -12.66
N ASP A 69 8.85 -0.39 -12.49
CA ASP A 69 9.76 -0.67 -13.60
C ASP A 69 9.16 -1.76 -14.52
N ASP A 70 8.71 -2.88 -13.97
CA ASP A 70 8.08 -3.97 -14.72
C ASP A 70 6.76 -3.52 -15.40
N THR A 71 5.99 -2.66 -14.74
CA THR A 71 4.75 -2.12 -15.33
C THR A 71 5.05 -1.20 -16.51
N ARG A 72 6.08 -0.36 -16.42
CA ARG A 72 6.50 0.50 -17.51
C ARG A 72 6.99 -0.28 -18.71
N GLU A 73 7.82 -1.29 -18.45
CA GLU A 73 8.38 -2.13 -19.51
C GLU A 73 7.31 -2.96 -20.24
N ARG A 74 6.44 -3.64 -19.48
CA ARG A 74 5.53 -4.65 -20.04
C ARG A 74 4.17 -4.13 -20.45
N VAL A 75 3.70 -3.02 -19.88
CA VAL A 75 2.30 -2.59 -20.01
C VAL A 75 2.16 -1.17 -20.54
N CYS A 76 2.98 -0.24 -20.09
CA CYS A 76 2.76 1.18 -20.42
C CYS A 76 3.00 1.48 -21.90
N HIS A 77 4.06 0.91 -22.52
CA HIS A 77 4.41 1.22 -23.92
C HIS A 77 4.33 2.72 -24.25
N GLY A 78 4.81 3.58 -23.33
CA GLY A 78 4.74 5.03 -23.42
C GLY A 78 3.44 5.68 -22.89
N ALA A 79 2.45 4.91 -22.48
CA ALA A 79 1.24 5.44 -21.84
C ALA A 79 1.53 5.97 -20.42
N PRO A 80 0.82 7.02 -19.97
CA PRO A 80 0.94 7.53 -18.60
C PRO A 80 0.60 6.49 -17.55
N LEU A 81 1.38 6.46 -16.45
CA LEU A 81 1.23 5.57 -15.31
C LEU A 81 0.71 6.33 -14.10
N VAL A 82 -0.48 5.97 -13.65
CA VAL A 82 -1.10 6.45 -12.41
C VAL A 82 -0.81 5.44 -11.30
N LEU A 83 -0.25 5.91 -10.19
CA LEU A 83 -0.08 5.10 -8.99
C LEU A 83 -1.29 5.34 -8.08
N LEU A 84 -1.99 4.28 -7.67
CA LEU A 84 -3.11 4.35 -6.72
C LEU A 84 -2.78 3.55 -5.48
N GLY A 85 -2.79 4.20 -4.32
CA GLY A 85 -2.54 3.54 -3.04
C GLY A 85 -3.66 3.73 -2.04
N HIS A 86 -4.04 2.66 -1.35
CA HIS A 86 -5.02 2.70 -0.26
C HIS A 86 -4.36 2.45 1.10
N SER A 87 -4.73 3.23 2.11
CA SER A 87 -4.28 3.06 3.50
C SER A 87 -2.74 2.95 3.61
N MET A 88 -2.20 1.83 4.10
CA MET A 88 -0.76 1.54 4.10
C MET A 88 -0.17 1.61 2.69
N GLY A 89 -0.85 1.09 1.67
CA GLY A 89 -0.40 1.20 0.28
C GLY A 89 -0.34 2.65 -0.21
N GLY A 90 -1.24 3.50 0.28
CA GLY A 90 -1.20 4.95 0.05
C GLY A 90 0.04 5.59 0.68
N LEU A 91 0.43 5.17 1.88
CA LEU A 91 1.68 5.61 2.51
C LEU A 91 2.92 5.14 1.72
N VAL A 92 2.95 3.87 1.29
CA VAL A 92 4.05 3.32 0.48
C VAL A 92 4.21 4.12 -0.81
N ALA A 93 3.10 4.34 -1.53
CA ALA A 93 3.07 5.13 -2.76
C ALA A 93 3.55 6.58 -2.54
N ALA A 94 3.03 7.25 -1.52
CA ALA A 94 3.43 8.61 -1.18
C ALA A 94 4.90 8.70 -0.76
N ARG A 95 5.44 7.73 -0.01
CA ARG A 95 6.86 7.69 0.35
C ARG A 95 7.75 7.50 -0.87
N LEU A 96 7.40 6.60 -1.79
CA LEU A 96 8.16 6.39 -3.02
C LEU A 96 8.25 7.69 -3.84
N VAL A 97 7.13 8.42 -3.98
CA VAL A 97 7.10 9.70 -4.70
C VAL A 97 7.91 10.76 -3.94
N ALA A 98 7.74 10.87 -2.61
CA ALA A 98 8.47 11.84 -1.78
C ALA A 98 10.00 11.65 -1.86
N LEU A 99 10.46 10.41 -1.99
CA LEU A 99 11.87 10.05 -2.13
C LEU A 99 12.38 10.15 -3.57
N GLY A 100 11.51 10.39 -4.55
CA GLY A 100 11.88 10.45 -5.97
C GLY A 100 12.42 9.12 -6.51
N MET A 101 12.04 7.98 -5.94
CA MET A 101 12.61 6.67 -6.29
C MET A 101 12.29 6.27 -7.73
N ARG A 102 11.07 6.51 -8.18
CA ARG A 102 10.62 6.27 -9.56
C ARG A 102 9.63 7.36 -9.98
N PRO A 103 9.67 7.81 -11.24
CA PRO A 103 8.69 8.76 -11.74
C PRO A 103 7.31 8.11 -11.85
N VAL A 104 6.27 8.87 -11.55
CA VAL A 104 4.87 8.54 -11.83
C VAL A 104 4.19 9.76 -12.43
N ASP A 105 3.19 9.56 -13.30
CA ASP A 105 2.55 10.67 -13.99
C ASP A 105 1.43 11.29 -13.15
N ALA A 106 0.83 10.52 -12.24
CA ALA A 106 -0.10 10.99 -11.22
C ALA A 106 -0.15 10.01 -10.04
N LEU A 107 -0.55 10.51 -8.88
CA LEU A 107 -0.77 9.73 -7.67
C LEU A 107 -2.22 9.89 -7.21
N VAL A 108 -2.86 8.78 -6.84
CA VAL A 108 -4.19 8.77 -6.21
C VAL A 108 -4.06 8.13 -4.83
N LEU A 109 -4.48 8.86 -3.82
CA LEU A 109 -4.42 8.41 -2.43
C LEU A 109 -5.83 8.21 -1.86
N SER A 110 -6.13 6.98 -1.46
CA SER A 110 -7.36 6.63 -0.77
C SER A 110 -7.05 6.40 0.70
N SER A 111 -7.49 7.32 1.58
CA SER A 111 -7.28 7.24 3.04
C SER A 111 -5.85 6.84 3.42
N PRO A 112 -4.79 7.52 2.91
CA PRO A 112 -3.41 7.11 3.13
C PRO A 112 -3.05 7.17 4.62
N ALA A 113 -2.27 6.20 5.10
CA ALA A 113 -1.84 6.11 6.49
C ALA A 113 -0.74 7.14 6.82
N LEU A 114 -1.04 8.43 6.68
CA LEU A 114 -0.09 9.52 6.94
C LEU A 114 -0.01 9.92 8.42
N ASP A 115 -1.08 9.70 9.17
CA ASP A 115 -1.10 9.85 10.62
C ASP A 115 -1.78 8.64 11.27
N PRO A 116 -1.02 7.75 11.92
CA PRO A 116 -1.58 6.58 12.59
C PRO A 116 -2.28 6.91 13.93
N GLY A 117 -2.36 8.18 14.32
CA GLY A 117 -3.04 8.61 15.56
C GLY A 117 -2.45 8.03 16.85
N LEU A 118 -1.16 7.71 16.87
CA LEU A 118 -0.52 7.03 17.99
C LEU A 118 -0.39 7.95 19.21
N ASN A 119 -0.75 7.43 20.38
CA ASN A 119 -0.50 8.11 21.67
C ASN A 119 0.99 8.03 22.07
N ALA A 120 1.38 8.77 23.12
CA ALA A 120 2.78 8.85 23.56
C ALA A 120 3.36 7.49 23.97
N VAL A 121 2.56 6.62 24.60
CA VAL A 121 3.00 5.28 25.03
C VAL A 121 3.25 4.38 23.83
N GLN A 122 2.34 4.39 22.86
CA GLN A 122 2.51 3.64 21.60
C GLN A 122 3.74 4.12 20.82
N LYS A 123 3.99 5.44 20.75
CA LYS A 123 5.19 6.00 20.13
C LYS A 123 6.47 5.52 20.83
N LEU A 124 6.48 5.51 22.18
CA LEU A 124 7.62 5.01 22.94
C LEU A 124 7.85 3.51 22.72
N LEU A 125 6.79 2.69 22.70
CA LEU A 125 6.90 1.26 22.42
C LEU A 125 7.45 1.01 21.01
N LEU A 126 6.98 1.74 20.01
CA LEU A 126 7.49 1.63 18.63
C LEU A 126 8.92 2.14 18.47
N ALA A 127 9.36 3.07 19.30
CA ALA A 127 10.75 3.53 19.29
C ALA A 127 11.73 2.49 19.86
N THR A 128 11.28 1.62 20.75
CA THR A 128 12.15 0.69 21.50
C THR A 128 11.98 -0.76 21.07
N LEU A 129 10.75 -1.28 21.05
CA LEU A 129 10.46 -2.70 20.85
C LEU A 129 10.99 -3.27 19.52
N PRO A 130 10.86 -2.59 18.36
CA PRO A 130 11.34 -3.10 17.08
C PRO A 130 12.86 -3.28 17.00
N ARG A 131 13.61 -2.65 17.89
CA ARG A 131 15.09 -2.80 17.94
C ARG A 131 15.49 -4.16 18.50
N PHE A 132 14.67 -4.72 19.40
CA PHE A 132 14.95 -5.99 20.08
C PHE A 132 14.16 -7.15 19.46
N ALA A 133 12.98 -6.89 18.94
CA ALA A 133 12.07 -7.88 18.37
C ALA A 133 11.37 -7.35 17.10
N PRO A 134 12.12 -7.06 16.02
CA PRO A 134 11.58 -6.41 14.82
C PRO A 134 10.49 -7.24 14.11
N ASN A 135 10.57 -8.57 14.25
CA ASN A 135 9.66 -9.51 13.60
C ASN A 135 8.58 -10.06 14.54
N LEU A 136 8.51 -9.58 15.78
CA LEU A 136 7.41 -9.93 16.67
C LEU A 136 6.11 -9.36 16.11
N CYS A 137 5.16 -10.24 15.78
CA CYS A 137 3.86 -9.86 15.24
C CYS A 137 2.81 -9.82 16.34
N VAL A 138 2.04 -8.75 16.31
CA VAL A 138 0.87 -8.54 17.16
C VAL A 138 -0.36 -8.25 16.29
N SER A 139 -1.55 -8.23 16.89
CA SER A 139 -2.74 -7.73 16.21
C SER A 139 -2.55 -6.25 15.87
N ASN A 140 -2.95 -5.84 14.67
CA ASN A 140 -2.86 -4.44 14.21
C ASN A 140 -3.89 -3.52 14.89
N GLY A 141 -4.86 -4.11 15.63
CA GLY A 141 -5.89 -3.37 16.36
C GLY A 141 -6.96 -2.72 15.48
N LEU A 142 -6.98 -2.99 14.17
CA LEU A 142 -8.02 -2.48 13.28
C LEU A 142 -9.30 -3.31 13.44
N ASP A 143 -10.40 -2.65 13.74
CA ASP A 143 -11.70 -3.30 13.79
C ASP A 143 -12.31 -3.36 12.38
N ALA A 144 -12.52 -4.59 11.89
CA ALA A 144 -13.09 -4.83 10.57
C ALA A 144 -14.49 -4.20 10.38
N ASN A 145 -15.22 -3.90 11.47
CA ASN A 145 -16.51 -3.23 11.38
C ASN A 145 -16.42 -1.82 10.77
N TYR A 146 -15.27 -1.18 10.81
CA TYR A 146 -15.05 0.15 10.23
C TYR A 146 -14.59 0.12 8.76
N LEU A 147 -14.46 -1.08 8.15
CA LEU A 147 -14.06 -1.19 6.73
C LEU A 147 -15.18 -0.78 5.78
N SER A 148 -16.42 -1.04 6.15
CA SER A 148 -17.59 -0.72 5.32
C SER A 148 -18.85 -0.60 6.16
N HIS A 149 -19.80 0.22 5.70
CA HIS A 149 -21.18 0.21 6.22
C HIS A 149 -21.99 -1.00 5.74
N ASP A 150 -21.52 -1.71 4.71
CA ASP A 150 -22.13 -2.94 4.22
C ASP A 150 -21.57 -4.14 5.00
N ALA A 151 -22.46 -4.78 5.79
CA ALA A 151 -22.11 -5.95 6.60
C ALA A 151 -21.60 -7.13 5.77
N ALA A 152 -22.06 -7.29 4.52
CA ALA A 152 -21.60 -8.35 3.64
C ALA A 152 -20.12 -8.15 3.24
N VAL A 153 -19.69 -6.91 3.03
CA VAL A 153 -18.28 -6.57 2.76
C VAL A 153 -17.41 -6.86 3.99
N VAL A 154 -17.88 -6.52 5.19
CA VAL A 154 -17.18 -6.81 6.45
C VAL A 154 -17.04 -8.32 6.66
N GLN A 155 -18.12 -9.07 6.42
CA GLN A 155 -18.09 -10.52 6.56
C GLN A 155 -17.17 -11.17 5.54
N ALA A 156 -17.22 -10.75 4.29
CA ALA A 156 -16.31 -11.23 3.24
C ALA A 156 -14.83 -10.99 3.60
N TYR A 157 -14.49 -9.85 4.23
CA TYR A 157 -13.13 -9.61 4.72
C TYR A 157 -12.72 -10.58 5.83
N ARG A 158 -13.63 -10.88 6.77
CA ARG A 158 -13.34 -11.79 7.90
C ARG A 158 -13.17 -13.24 7.47
N ASP A 159 -13.92 -13.64 6.45
CA ASP A 159 -13.91 -15.01 5.93
C ASP A 159 -12.79 -15.24 4.91
N ASP A 160 -12.12 -14.20 4.47
CA ASP A 160 -11.05 -14.28 3.48
C ASP A 160 -9.74 -14.76 4.12
N PRO A 161 -9.24 -15.97 3.78
CA PRO A 161 -8.01 -16.51 4.37
C PRO A 161 -6.73 -15.76 3.97
N LEU A 162 -6.79 -14.88 2.97
CA LEU A 162 -5.68 -14.04 2.54
C LEU A 162 -5.64 -12.70 3.29
N CYS A 163 -6.68 -12.38 4.07
CA CYS A 163 -6.70 -11.25 4.97
C CYS A 163 -6.16 -11.64 6.35
N HIS A 164 -5.52 -10.69 7.04
CA HIS A 164 -4.98 -10.92 8.37
C HIS A 164 -4.95 -9.65 9.23
N ASP A 165 -4.90 -9.81 10.54
CA ASP A 165 -4.78 -8.72 11.51
C ASP A 165 -3.34 -8.50 12.03
N ARG A 166 -2.33 -9.05 11.38
CA ARG A 166 -0.95 -9.06 11.86
C ARG A 166 -0.15 -7.84 11.43
N VAL A 167 0.65 -7.33 12.37
CA VAL A 167 1.66 -6.29 12.12
C VAL A 167 2.91 -6.57 12.96
N SER A 168 4.07 -6.60 12.32
CA SER A 168 5.35 -6.70 13.02
C SER A 168 5.81 -5.34 13.52
N GLY A 169 6.72 -5.35 14.51
CA GLY A 169 7.33 -4.12 15.02
C GLY A 169 7.99 -3.29 13.91
N ARG A 170 8.65 -3.93 12.95
CA ARG A 170 9.26 -3.25 11.80
C ARG A 170 8.22 -2.60 10.89
N LEU A 171 7.16 -3.32 10.55
CA LEU A 171 6.09 -2.77 9.71
C LEU A 171 5.34 -1.63 10.41
N ALA A 172 5.04 -1.79 11.71
CA ALA A 172 4.41 -0.73 12.51
C ALA A 172 5.27 0.54 12.56
N ARG A 173 6.59 0.39 12.70
CA ARG A 173 7.54 1.51 12.66
C ARG A 173 7.58 2.16 11.27
N PHE A 174 7.62 1.36 10.19
CA PHE A 174 7.54 1.87 8.82
C PHE A 174 6.31 2.77 8.63
N ILE A 175 5.14 2.35 9.15
CA ILE A 175 3.90 3.13 9.08
C ILE A 175 4.01 4.39 9.93
N ALA A 176 4.48 4.28 11.17
CA ALA A 176 4.53 5.40 12.11
C ALA A 176 5.50 6.52 11.67
N ASP A 177 6.67 6.14 11.15
CA ASP A 177 7.71 7.09 10.73
C ASP A 177 7.42 7.63 9.31
N GLY A 178 6.68 6.87 8.51
CA GLY A 178 6.48 7.17 7.10
C GLY A 178 5.64 8.39 6.82
N GLY A 179 4.55 8.57 7.54
CA GLY A 179 3.64 9.69 7.34
C GLY A 179 4.31 11.05 7.59
N PRO A 180 4.91 11.29 8.76
CA PRO A 180 5.69 12.50 9.01
C PRO A 180 6.79 12.76 7.98
N ALA A 181 7.47 11.69 7.50
CA ALA A 181 8.50 11.81 6.48
C ALA A 181 7.94 12.29 5.12
N VAL A 182 6.74 11.83 4.74
CA VAL A 182 6.05 12.32 3.54
C VAL A 182 5.65 13.79 3.69
N VAL A 183 5.01 14.14 4.80
CA VAL A 183 4.56 15.51 5.07
C VAL A 183 5.73 16.50 5.06
N ALA A 184 6.88 16.11 5.58
CA ALA A 184 8.10 16.94 5.55
C ALA A 184 8.59 17.26 4.13
N GLN A 185 8.21 16.49 3.11
CA GLN A 185 8.54 16.74 1.70
C GLN A 185 7.45 17.48 0.93
N ALA A 186 6.31 17.82 1.56
CA ALA A 186 5.16 18.40 0.88
C ALA A 186 5.50 19.68 0.08
N ALA A 187 6.41 20.53 0.58
CA ALA A 187 6.84 21.73 -0.13
C ALA A 187 7.60 21.46 -1.45
N ARG A 188 8.09 20.24 -1.65
CA ARG A 188 8.81 19.80 -2.87
C ARG A 188 7.98 18.90 -3.76
N TRP A 189 6.71 18.74 -3.42
CA TRP A 189 5.81 17.84 -4.12
C TRP A 189 5.42 18.41 -5.48
N THR A 190 5.70 17.67 -6.54
CA THR A 190 5.44 18.10 -7.93
C THR A 190 4.52 17.17 -8.70
N VAL A 191 4.25 15.98 -8.17
CA VAL A 191 3.39 14.99 -8.81
C VAL A 191 1.91 15.37 -8.61
N PRO A 192 1.09 15.42 -9.68
CA PRO A 192 -0.34 15.59 -9.54
C PRO A 192 -0.96 14.54 -8.61
N THR A 193 -1.69 14.99 -7.58
CA THR A 193 -2.21 14.08 -6.53
C THR A 193 -3.65 14.44 -6.19
#